data_35acdb89666df947b8b5ab1adeb5bd43
#
_entry.id   35acdb89666df947b8b5ab1adeb5bd43
#
_cell.length_a   1.000
_cell.length_b   1.000
_cell.length_c   1.000
_cell.angle_alpha   90.00
_cell.angle_beta   90.00
_cell.angle_gamma   90.00
#
_symmetry.space_group_name_H-M   'P 1'
#
loop_
_entity.id
_entity.type
_entity.pdbx_description
1 polymer ?
#
loop_
_entity_poly.entity_id
_entity_poly.type
_entity_poly.pdbx_seq_one_letter_code
_entity_poly.pdbx_strand_id
1 'polypeptide(L)'
;KYRDLWLAQISLLKKHWPDLTTSIIILSDNSPMSFFMGCNVFNCGAGTSLHKRLQIIANSVKTKYIFLTLDDYMLNKDVDTKRISELISEMENLKLDYLRLFKYPRIKKRNKISKGIYKLNLNDDYQVNLYPGLWEVNFLHAVSKTEDDPWHFEPKLTKIAKKMNANCAATFGHEYIFIDTVRKGMFLRKGRKHLINNNLYEGNRKLMPLHKEIYNKTRHTIRQFLPKFILYGLKKFLRLFGAKFYSD
;
A
#
# COMPACT_ATOMS: atom_id res chain seq x y z
N LYS A 1 3.39 2.34 16.38
CA LYS A 1 2.23 3.26 16.28
C LYS A 1 0.92 2.55 15.94
N TYR A 2 0.93 1.45 15.20
CA TYR A 2 -0.23 0.68 14.74
C TYR A 2 -0.30 -0.75 15.31
N ARG A 3 0.41 -1.01 16.42
CA ARG A 3 0.47 -2.33 17.07
C ARG A 3 -0.91 -2.86 17.51
N ASP A 4 -1.81 -1.97 17.88
CA ASP A 4 -3.20 -2.27 18.21
C ASP A 4 -4.02 -2.87 17.04
N LEU A 5 -3.51 -2.76 15.80
CA LEU A 5 -4.14 -3.34 14.61
C LEU A 5 -3.60 -4.73 14.25
N TRP A 6 -2.48 -5.17 14.84
CA TRP A 6 -1.82 -6.41 14.43
C TRP A 6 -2.69 -7.65 14.65
N LEU A 7 -3.39 -7.72 15.79
CA LEU A 7 -4.31 -8.82 16.06
C LEU A 7 -5.36 -8.93 14.94
N ALA A 8 -6.01 -7.83 14.62
CA ALA A 8 -7.04 -7.80 13.59
C ALA A 8 -6.48 -8.11 12.19
N GLN A 9 -5.34 -7.51 11.83
CA GLN A 9 -4.69 -7.74 10.54
C GLN A 9 -4.30 -9.20 10.35
N ILE A 10 -3.63 -9.81 11.32
CA ILE A 10 -3.18 -11.20 11.21
C ILE A 10 -4.35 -12.19 11.29
N SER A 11 -5.35 -11.94 12.15
CA SER A 11 -6.54 -12.77 12.22
C SER A 11 -7.32 -12.78 10.90
N LEU A 12 -7.52 -11.61 10.29
CA LEU A 12 -8.19 -11.50 8.99
C LEU A 12 -7.36 -12.07 7.86
N LEU A 13 -6.04 -11.92 7.90
CA LEU A 13 -5.14 -12.53 6.94
C LEU A 13 -5.25 -14.07 7.00
N LYS A 14 -5.16 -14.67 8.20
CA LYS A 14 -5.32 -16.13 8.38
C LYS A 14 -6.71 -16.62 8.01
N LYS A 15 -7.76 -15.84 8.29
CA LYS A 15 -9.14 -16.18 7.93
C LYS A 15 -9.35 -16.21 6.42
N HIS A 16 -8.81 -15.22 5.71
CA HIS A 16 -9.06 -15.00 4.28
C HIS A 16 -7.93 -15.49 3.36
N TRP A 17 -6.84 -15.98 3.96
CA TRP A 17 -5.73 -16.58 3.22
C TRP A 17 -5.15 -17.76 4.02
N PRO A 18 -5.98 -18.82 4.27
CA PRO A 18 -5.62 -19.93 5.17
C PRO A 18 -4.49 -20.81 4.62
N ASP A 19 -4.31 -20.87 3.33
CA ASP A 19 -3.29 -21.62 2.61
C ASP A 19 -2.02 -20.80 2.30
N LEU A 20 -1.84 -19.65 2.93
CA LEU A 20 -0.61 -18.87 2.84
C LEU A 20 0.53 -19.59 3.58
N THR A 21 1.45 -20.15 2.83
CA THR A 21 2.62 -20.91 3.36
C THR A 21 3.86 -20.04 3.53
N THR A 22 3.86 -18.82 2.96
CA THR A 22 4.99 -17.90 3.03
C THR A 22 5.12 -17.26 4.41
N SER A 23 6.35 -17.06 4.89
CA SER A 23 6.62 -16.38 6.15
C SER A 23 6.06 -14.95 6.13
N ILE A 24 5.33 -14.59 7.19
CA ILE A 24 4.83 -13.23 7.42
C ILE A 24 5.82 -12.50 8.32
N ILE A 25 6.23 -11.31 7.91
CA ILE A 25 7.14 -10.46 8.67
C ILE A 25 6.42 -9.14 8.99
N ILE A 26 6.32 -8.82 10.27
CA ILE A 26 5.81 -7.54 10.76
C ILE A 26 6.99 -6.61 10.98
N LEU A 27 7.04 -5.48 10.26
CA LEU A 27 8.07 -4.47 10.44
C LEU A 27 7.68 -3.47 11.52
N SER A 28 8.39 -3.51 12.64
CA SER A 28 8.16 -2.60 13.77
C SER A 28 9.30 -1.59 13.93
N ASP A 29 8.96 -0.38 14.36
CA ASP A 29 9.93 0.64 14.78
C ASP A 29 10.37 0.44 16.23
N ASN A 30 9.54 -0.16 17.06
CA ASN A 30 9.86 -0.47 18.45
C ASN A 30 8.90 -1.54 18.99
N SER A 31 9.32 -2.79 18.98
CA SER A 31 8.57 -3.89 19.58
C SER A 31 9.50 -4.72 20.47
N PRO A 32 9.12 -5.02 21.72
CA PRO A 32 9.85 -5.96 22.54
C PRO A 32 9.67 -7.41 22.11
N MET A 33 8.71 -7.68 21.19
CA MET A 33 8.40 -9.02 20.71
C MET A 33 9.16 -9.32 19.42
N SER A 34 9.71 -10.52 19.33
CA SER A 34 10.30 -11.09 18.11
C SER A 34 9.31 -11.95 17.33
N PHE A 35 8.15 -12.28 17.94
CA PHE A 35 7.14 -13.17 17.35
C PHE A 35 5.73 -12.76 17.79
N PHE A 36 4.77 -12.81 16.87
CA PHE A 36 3.37 -12.49 17.13
C PHE A 36 2.43 -13.32 16.25
N MET A 37 1.58 -14.15 16.85
CA MET A 37 0.57 -14.96 16.14
C MET A 37 1.11 -15.79 14.96
N GLY A 38 2.29 -16.38 15.08
CA GLY A 38 2.90 -17.14 13.98
C GLY A 38 3.68 -16.28 12.98
N CYS A 39 3.81 -14.98 13.21
CA CYS A 39 4.55 -14.06 12.35
C CYS A 39 5.85 -13.62 13.02
N ASN A 40 6.92 -13.50 12.24
CA ASN A 40 8.16 -12.90 12.72
C ASN A 40 7.99 -11.38 12.87
N VAL A 41 8.42 -10.83 13.99
CA VAL A 41 8.44 -9.38 14.22
C VAL A 41 9.87 -8.89 14.08
N PHE A 42 10.12 -8.08 13.05
CA PHE A 42 11.41 -7.49 12.80
C PHE A 42 11.45 -6.08 13.39
N ASN A 43 12.26 -5.90 14.45
CA ASN A 43 12.44 -4.61 15.10
C ASN A 43 13.50 -3.80 14.36
N CYS A 44 13.09 -2.73 13.70
CA CYS A 44 13.96 -1.87 12.90
C CYS A 44 14.63 -0.74 13.71
N GLY A 45 14.33 -0.63 15.00
CA GLY A 45 14.81 0.43 15.88
C GLY A 45 13.84 1.60 16.06
N ALA A 46 13.87 2.19 17.24
CA ALA A 46 12.99 3.30 17.60
C ALA A 46 13.17 4.50 16.65
N GLY A 47 12.05 5.09 16.22
CA GLY A 47 12.05 6.24 15.33
C GLY A 47 12.41 5.94 13.88
N THR A 48 12.64 4.68 13.51
CA THR A 48 12.97 4.30 12.14
C THR A 48 11.80 4.61 11.21
N SER A 49 12.06 5.41 10.18
CA SER A 49 11.07 5.79 9.18
C SER A 49 10.63 4.59 8.32
N LEU A 50 9.46 4.70 7.67
CA LEU A 50 8.93 3.60 6.85
C LEU A 50 9.90 3.20 5.73
N HIS A 51 10.49 4.14 5.01
CA HIS A 51 11.43 3.85 3.93
C HIS A 51 12.68 3.11 4.44
N LYS A 52 13.24 3.49 5.59
CA LYS A 52 14.37 2.76 6.20
C LYS A 52 13.97 1.35 6.62
N ARG A 53 12.77 1.15 7.16
CA ARG A 53 12.27 -0.20 7.49
C ARG A 53 12.15 -1.06 6.23
N LEU A 54 11.66 -0.51 5.12
CA LEU A 54 11.60 -1.23 3.84
C LEU A 54 12.98 -1.54 3.28
N GLN A 55 13.93 -0.64 3.45
CA GLN A 55 15.33 -0.87 3.06
C GLN A 55 15.97 -2.02 3.87
N ILE A 56 15.76 -2.01 5.19
CA ILE A 56 16.28 -3.04 6.09
C ILE A 56 15.73 -4.41 5.71
N ILE A 57 14.41 -4.53 5.51
CA ILE A 57 13.82 -5.82 5.16
C ILE A 57 14.26 -6.29 3.77
N ALA A 58 14.35 -5.41 2.80
CA ALA A 58 14.82 -5.76 1.47
C ALA A 58 16.27 -6.30 1.48
N ASN A 59 17.11 -5.85 2.41
CA ASN A 59 18.45 -6.40 2.62
C ASN A 59 18.46 -7.74 3.37
N SER A 60 17.42 -8.05 4.12
CA SER A 60 17.37 -9.19 5.04
C SER A 60 16.73 -10.43 4.44
N VAL A 61 15.86 -10.28 3.46
CA VAL A 61 15.17 -11.40 2.83
C VAL A 61 15.99 -12.00 1.68
N LYS A 62 15.83 -13.32 1.48
CA LYS A 62 16.49 -14.06 0.39
C LYS A 62 15.57 -14.34 -0.80
N THR A 63 14.30 -13.96 -0.70
CA THR A 63 13.32 -14.14 -1.77
C THR A 63 13.51 -13.11 -2.87
N LYS A 64 13.15 -13.45 -4.10
CA LYS A 64 13.18 -12.51 -5.24
C LYS A 64 12.08 -11.46 -5.15
N TYR A 65 10.93 -11.85 -4.62
CA TYR A 65 9.74 -10.99 -4.50
C TYR A 65 9.24 -10.93 -3.07
N ILE A 66 8.64 -9.79 -2.71
CA ILE A 66 7.93 -9.54 -1.46
C ILE A 66 6.50 -9.14 -1.79
N PHE A 67 5.52 -9.73 -1.11
CA PHE A 67 4.17 -9.17 -1.03
C PHE A 67 4.14 -8.14 0.11
N LEU A 68 3.91 -6.87 -0.23
CA LEU A 68 3.84 -5.78 0.74
C LEU A 68 2.40 -5.33 0.94
N THR A 69 1.98 -5.21 2.20
CA THR A 69 0.72 -4.57 2.60
C THR A 69 0.93 -3.74 3.87
N LEU A 70 0.05 -2.80 4.13
CA LEU A 70 0.08 -1.99 5.36
C LEU A 70 -0.83 -2.60 6.42
N ASP A 71 -0.52 -2.29 7.69
CA ASP A 71 -1.21 -2.81 8.86
C ASP A 71 -2.64 -2.27 9.06
N ASP A 72 -3.07 -1.28 8.30
CA ASP A 72 -4.42 -0.73 8.27
C ASP A 72 -5.27 -1.19 7.06
N TYR A 73 -4.73 -2.08 6.20
CA TYR A 73 -5.44 -2.67 5.06
C TYR A 73 -5.96 -4.06 5.41
N MET A 74 -7.13 -4.10 6.05
CA MET A 74 -7.75 -5.34 6.55
C MET A 74 -8.39 -6.14 5.42
N LEU A 75 -8.01 -7.41 5.25
CA LEU A 75 -8.64 -8.30 4.27
C LEU A 75 -10.15 -8.42 4.52
N ASN A 76 -10.92 -8.49 3.42
CA ASN A 76 -12.37 -8.56 3.44
C ASN A 76 -12.94 -9.67 2.54
N LYS A 77 -12.09 -10.34 1.80
CA LYS A 77 -12.44 -11.49 0.95
C LYS A 77 -11.27 -12.45 0.87
N ASP A 78 -11.58 -13.70 0.57
CA ASP A 78 -10.60 -14.76 0.42
C ASP A 78 -9.66 -14.47 -0.74
N VAL A 79 -8.40 -14.82 -0.55
CA VAL A 79 -7.32 -14.69 -1.52
C VAL A 79 -7.15 -16.01 -2.25
N ASP A 80 -7.12 -15.96 -3.56
CA ASP A 80 -6.79 -17.11 -4.41
C ASP A 80 -5.27 -17.24 -4.52
N THR A 81 -4.69 -18.17 -3.75
CA THR A 81 -3.24 -18.44 -3.72
C THR A 81 -2.71 -18.87 -5.09
N LYS A 82 -3.49 -19.64 -5.85
CA LYS A 82 -3.12 -20.03 -7.21
C LYS A 82 -2.97 -18.79 -8.10
N ARG A 83 -3.92 -17.85 -8.00
CA ARG A 83 -3.85 -16.60 -8.75
C ARG A 83 -2.65 -15.74 -8.36
N ILE A 84 -2.31 -15.66 -7.09
CA ILE A 84 -1.09 -14.94 -6.63
C ILE A 84 0.17 -15.60 -7.20
N SER A 85 0.24 -16.93 -7.19
CA SER A 85 1.37 -17.69 -7.77
C SER A 85 1.50 -17.47 -9.28
N GLU A 86 0.37 -17.44 -10.01
CA GLU A 86 0.34 -17.09 -11.44
C GLU A 86 0.89 -15.66 -11.66
N LEU A 87 0.50 -14.70 -10.82
CA LEU A 87 0.98 -13.32 -10.93
C LEU A 87 2.49 -13.22 -10.67
N ILE A 88 3.03 -13.98 -9.73
CA ILE A 88 4.48 -14.03 -9.48
C ILE A 88 5.20 -14.60 -10.71
N SER A 89 4.70 -15.68 -11.33
CA SER A 89 5.25 -16.24 -12.56
C SER A 89 5.19 -15.23 -13.72
N GLU A 90 4.07 -14.51 -13.85
CA GLU A 90 3.93 -13.45 -14.85
C GLU A 90 4.89 -12.27 -14.60
N MET A 91 5.13 -11.91 -13.33
CA MET A 91 6.15 -10.90 -12.98
C MET A 91 7.53 -11.32 -13.46
N GLU A 92 7.88 -12.60 -13.32
CA GLU A 92 9.15 -13.14 -13.75
C GLU A 92 9.27 -13.13 -15.27
N ASN A 93 8.27 -13.65 -15.98
CA ASN A 93 8.22 -13.71 -17.45
C ASN A 93 8.29 -12.31 -18.09
N LEU A 94 7.57 -11.35 -17.53
CA LEU A 94 7.50 -9.98 -18.00
C LEU A 94 8.62 -9.09 -17.42
N LYS A 95 9.49 -9.62 -16.56
CA LYS A 95 10.55 -8.88 -15.86
C LYS A 95 10.01 -7.63 -15.17
N LEU A 96 8.92 -7.79 -14.40
CA LEU A 96 8.32 -6.69 -13.67
C LEU A 96 9.07 -6.45 -12.34
N ASP A 97 9.36 -5.19 -12.07
CA ASP A 97 9.93 -4.73 -10.81
C ASP A 97 8.84 -4.50 -9.75
N TYR A 98 7.63 -4.18 -10.19
CA TYR A 98 6.49 -3.89 -9.31
C TYR A 98 5.16 -4.27 -9.94
N LEU A 99 4.30 -4.94 -9.18
CA LEU A 99 2.92 -5.25 -9.57
C LEU A 99 1.95 -4.82 -8.47
N ARG A 100 1.21 -3.73 -8.70
CA ARG A 100 0.17 -3.24 -7.80
C ARG A 100 -1.09 -4.09 -7.90
N LEU A 101 -1.56 -4.64 -6.77
CA LEU A 101 -2.81 -5.40 -6.68
C LEU A 101 -3.98 -4.50 -6.27
N PHE A 102 -4.05 -3.33 -6.87
CA PHE A 102 -5.10 -2.36 -6.58
C PHE A 102 -5.39 -1.46 -7.80
N LYS A 103 -6.69 -1.19 -8.04
CA LYS A 103 -7.15 -0.49 -9.26
C LYS A 103 -6.84 1.02 -9.30
N TYR A 104 -6.38 1.61 -8.20
CA TYR A 104 -6.11 3.06 -8.13
C TYR A 104 -4.62 3.34 -7.91
N PRO A 105 -4.11 4.41 -8.53
CA PRO A 105 -4.71 5.28 -9.56
C PRO A 105 -5.21 4.51 -10.79
N ARG A 106 -6.17 5.09 -11.51
CA ARG A 106 -6.91 4.43 -12.61
C ARG A 106 -5.97 3.80 -13.65
N ILE A 107 -6.24 2.55 -13.97
CA ILE A 107 -5.55 1.78 -14.99
C ILE A 107 -6.24 2.02 -16.36
N LYS A 108 -5.46 2.24 -17.40
CA LYS A 108 -5.98 2.35 -18.78
C LYS A 108 -6.02 0.96 -19.41
N LYS A 109 -7.21 0.48 -19.80
CA LYS A 109 -7.41 -0.87 -20.37
C LYS A 109 -6.55 -1.12 -21.62
N ARG A 110 -6.24 -0.09 -22.41
CA ARG A 110 -5.37 -0.18 -23.61
C ARG A 110 -3.91 -0.54 -23.28
N ASN A 111 -3.48 -0.39 -22.05
CA ASN A 111 -2.12 -0.70 -21.62
C ASN A 111 -1.98 -2.18 -21.15
N LYS A 112 -2.88 -3.07 -21.58
CA LYS A 112 -2.81 -4.49 -21.26
C LYS A 112 -1.53 -5.11 -21.81
N ILE A 113 -0.79 -5.84 -20.98
CA ILE A 113 0.46 -6.53 -21.34
C ILE A 113 0.35 -8.04 -21.15
N SER A 114 -0.55 -8.51 -20.27
CA SER A 114 -0.90 -9.93 -20.12
C SER A 114 -2.32 -10.06 -19.56
N LYS A 115 -2.80 -11.28 -19.31
CA LYS A 115 -4.14 -11.56 -18.79
C LYS A 115 -4.33 -10.90 -17.41
N GLY A 116 -5.11 -9.81 -17.39
CA GLY A 116 -5.41 -9.07 -16.15
C GLY A 116 -4.28 -8.15 -15.67
N ILE A 117 -3.16 -8.02 -16.40
CA ILE A 117 -2.01 -7.18 -16.06
C ILE A 117 -1.88 -6.03 -17.05
N TYR A 118 -1.66 -4.83 -16.53
CA TYR A 118 -1.65 -3.58 -17.31
C TYR A 118 -0.43 -2.75 -16.94
N LYS A 119 0.33 -2.31 -17.94
CA LYS A 119 1.50 -1.45 -17.75
C LYS A 119 1.11 -0.11 -17.14
N LEU A 120 1.85 0.32 -16.12
CA LEU A 120 1.67 1.62 -15.50
C LEU A 120 2.34 2.73 -16.31
N ASN A 121 1.68 3.89 -16.37
CA ASN A 121 2.27 5.09 -16.96
C ASN A 121 3.01 5.89 -15.90
N LEU A 122 4.31 5.75 -15.80
CA LEU A 122 5.13 6.43 -14.80
C LEU A 122 5.24 7.96 -14.99
N ASN A 123 4.59 8.53 -16.02
CA ASN A 123 4.38 9.97 -16.15
C ASN A 123 3.18 10.48 -15.33
N ASP A 124 2.36 9.59 -14.81
CA ASP A 124 1.24 9.90 -13.93
C ASP A 124 1.65 9.74 -12.47
N ASP A 125 1.13 10.59 -11.57
CA ASP A 125 1.47 10.56 -10.16
C ASP A 125 0.93 9.30 -9.47
N TYR A 126 1.60 8.86 -8.39
CA TYR A 126 1.18 7.76 -7.53
C TYR A 126 0.98 6.41 -8.23
N GLN A 127 1.60 6.18 -9.38
CA GLN A 127 1.50 4.90 -10.09
C GLN A 127 2.18 3.77 -9.31
N VAL A 128 3.37 4.03 -8.76
CA VAL A 128 4.01 3.19 -7.75
C VAL A 128 3.66 3.76 -6.39
N ASN A 129 3.11 2.95 -5.50
CA ASN A 129 2.60 3.35 -4.19
C ASN A 129 2.59 2.17 -3.21
N LEU A 130 2.18 2.41 -1.96
CA LEU A 130 2.18 1.41 -0.88
C LEU A 130 0.86 0.63 -0.74
N TYR A 131 -0.01 0.67 -1.74
CA TYR A 131 -1.13 -0.28 -1.80
C TYR A 131 -0.62 -1.72 -1.88
N PRO A 132 -1.42 -2.72 -1.50
CA PRO A 132 -1.03 -4.12 -1.59
C PRO A 132 -0.47 -4.45 -2.96
N GLY A 133 0.70 -5.06 -2.98
CA GLY A 133 1.41 -5.34 -4.23
C GLY A 133 2.62 -6.25 -4.06
N LEU A 134 3.07 -6.78 -5.18
CA LEU A 134 4.27 -7.58 -5.29
C LEU A 134 5.42 -6.69 -5.74
N TRP A 135 6.55 -6.81 -5.06
CA TRP A 135 7.75 -6.01 -5.29
C TRP A 135 8.95 -6.91 -5.54
N GLU A 136 9.70 -6.66 -6.58
CA GLU A 136 11.04 -7.21 -6.71
C GLU A 136 11.93 -6.59 -5.63
N VAL A 137 12.71 -7.43 -4.94
CA VAL A 137 13.42 -7.04 -3.72
C VAL A 137 14.48 -5.97 -3.99
N ASN A 138 15.26 -6.09 -5.07
CA ASN A 138 16.27 -5.09 -5.41
C ASN A 138 15.63 -3.76 -5.81
N PHE A 139 14.49 -3.80 -6.49
CA PHE A 139 13.72 -2.59 -6.80
C PHE A 139 13.20 -1.93 -5.51
N LEU A 140 12.59 -2.70 -4.59
CA LEU A 140 12.14 -2.18 -3.29
C LEU A 140 13.31 -1.55 -2.51
N HIS A 141 14.47 -2.20 -2.47
CA HIS A 141 15.67 -1.67 -1.86
C HIS A 141 16.10 -0.34 -2.51
N ALA A 142 16.17 -0.30 -3.84
CA ALA A 142 16.60 0.89 -4.58
C ALA A 142 15.67 2.10 -4.36
N VAL A 143 14.34 1.90 -4.42
CA VAL A 143 13.38 2.99 -4.22
C VAL A 143 13.29 3.45 -2.76
N SER A 144 13.74 2.61 -1.81
CA SER A 144 13.77 2.92 -0.39
C SER A 144 15.01 3.70 0.06
N LYS A 145 16.01 3.91 -0.81
CA LYS A 145 17.25 4.66 -0.54
C LYS A 145 17.05 6.19 -0.53
N THR A 146 15.88 6.68 -0.23
CA THR A 146 15.61 8.12 -0.13
C THR A 146 15.78 8.60 1.30
N GLU A 147 16.26 9.81 1.50
CA GLU A 147 16.40 10.46 2.82
C GLU A 147 15.13 11.22 3.24
N ASP A 148 14.04 11.03 2.50
CA ASP A 148 12.80 11.77 2.70
C ASP A 148 12.01 11.32 3.92
N ASP A 149 11.25 12.26 4.47
CA ASP A 149 10.26 11.97 5.49
C ASP A 149 9.13 11.06 4.94
N PRO A 150 8.44 10.30 5.81
CA PRO A 150 7.41 9.34 5.39
C PRO A 150 6.28 9.94 4.53
N TRP A 151 5.96 11.22 4.71
CA TRP A 151 4.91 11.91 3.97
C TRP A 151 5.31 12.27 2.54
N HIS A 152 6.63 12.38 2.28
CA HIS A 152 7.20 12.65 0.96
C HIS A 152 7.66 11.39 0.24
N PHE A 153 7.82 10.28 0.95
CA PHE A 153 8.30 9.01 0.39
C PHE A 153 7.36 8.46 -0.68
N GLU A 154 6.09 8.21 -0.36
CA GLU A 154 5.14 7.61 -1.31
C GLU A 154 4.93 8.45 -2.59
N PRO A 155 4.77 9.80 -2.53
CA PRO A 155 4.70 10.63 -3.73
C PRO A 155 5.90 10.52 -4.66
N LYS A 156 7.10 10.23 -4.12
CA LYS A 156 8.34 10.12 -4.91
C LYS A 156 8.57 8.76 -5.53
N LEU A 157 7.95 7.70 -5.04
CA LEU A 157 8.11 6.33 -5.54
C LEU A 157 7.98 6.25 -7.07
N THR A 158 6.94 6.86 -7.63
CA THR A 158 6.73 6.88 -9.09
C THR A 158 7.83 7.63 -9.83
N LYS A 159 8.31 8.75 -9.28
CA LYS A 159 9.37 9.55 -9.88
C LYS A 159 10.71 8.79 -9.90
N ILE A 160 11.00 8.08 -8.80
CA ILE A 160 12.19 7.23 -8.68
C ILE A 160 12.08 6.05 -9.66
N ALA A 161 10.97 5.34 -9.68
CA ALA A 161 10.71 4.25 -10.62
C ALA A 161 10.89 4.70 -12.08
N LYS A 162 10.40 5.90 -12.43
CA LYS A 162 10.60 6.48 -13.75
C LYS A 162 12.07 6.73 -14.07
N LYS A 163 12.84 7.32 -13.13
CA LYS A 163 14.29 7.56 -13.30
C LYS A 163 15.08 6.27 -13.50
N MET A 164 14.63 5.17 -12.88
CA MET A 164 15.22 3.84 -13.00
C MET A 164 14.78 3.09 -14.27
N ASN A 165 13.86 3.66 -15.08
CA ASN A 165 13.18 2.96 -16.18
C ASN A 165 12.51 1.65 -15.73
N ALA A 166 11.98 1.62 -14.51
CA ALA A 166 11.41 0.43 -13.91
C ALA A 166 10.18 -0.08 -14.68
N ASN A 167 10.07 -1.40 -14.78
CA ASN A 167 8.96 -2.07 -15.45
C ASN A 167 7.83 -2.32 -14.44
N CYS A 168 6.88 -1.41 -14.34
CA CYS A 168 5.81 -1.41 -13.37
C CYS A 168 4.45 -1.69 -14.00
N ALA A 169 3.66 -2.53 -13.34
CA ALA A 169 2.32 -2.91 -13.79
C ALA A 169 1.30 -2.88 -12.65
N ALA A 170 0.04 -3.10 -12.97
CA ALA A 170 -1.03 -3.24 -12.01
C ALA A 170 -2.12 -4.20 -12.51
N THR A 171 -2.87 -4.79 -11.56
CA THR A 171 -4.15 -5.47 -11.79
C THR A 171 -5.31 -4.58 -11.41
N PHE A 172 -6.55 -5.02 -11.65
CA PHE A 172 -7.74 -4.31 -11.16
C PHE A 172 -8.00 -4.52 -9.66
N GLY A 173 -7.15 -5.28 -8.94
CA GLY A 173 -7.19 -5.47 -7.50
C GLY A 173 -8.30 -6.41 -7.04
N HIS A 174 -8.65 -7.38 -7.83
CA HIS A 174 -9.59 -8.43 -7.44
C HIS A 174 -8.91 -9.52 -6.60
N GLU A 175 -7.60 -9.58 -6.66
CA GLU A 175 -6.74 -10.58 -6.02
C GLU A 175 -6.56 -10.35 -4.51
N TYR A 176 -6.63 -9.10 -4.08
CA TYR A 176 -6.48 -8.71 -2.66
C TYR A 176 -7.48 -7.61 -2.30
N ILE A 177 -8.67 -8.03 -1.85
CA ILE A 177 -9.75 -7.09 -1.52
C ILE A 177 -9.69 -6.75 -0.04
N PHE A 178 -9.43 -5.48 0.25
CA PHE A 178 -9.24 -4.97 1.61
C PHE A 178 -10.12 -3.76 1.93
N ILE A 179 -10.20 -3.45 3.21
CA ILE A 179 -10.82 -2.24 3.75
C ILE A 179 -9.73 -1.39 4.41
N ASP A 180 -9.59 -0.14 3.96
CA ASP A 180 -8.80 0.90 4.64
C ASP A 180 -9.49 1.20 5.98
N THR A 181 -8.79 0.96 7.08
CA THR A 181 -9.37 0.92 8.43
C THR A 181 -9.00 2.15 9.26
N VAL A 182 -7.78 2.66 9.09
CA VAL A 182 -7.27 3.78 9.87
C VAL A 182 -6.66 4.82 8.95
N ARG A 183 -6.96 6.08 9.19
CA ARG A 183 -6.33 7.20 8.49
C ARG A 183 -5.95 8.30 9.46
N LYS A 184 -4.71 8.76 9.41
CA LYS A 184 -4.16 9.76 10.35
C LYS A 184 -4.39 9.38 11.82
N GLY A 185 -4.27 8.09 12.15
CA GLY A 185 -4.45 7.58 13.51
C GLY A 185 -5.90 7.41 13.96
N MET A 186 -6.89 7.75 13.15
CA MET A 186 -8.32 7.63 13.47
C MET A 186 -8.99 6.51 12.68
N PHE A 187 -9.94 5.81 13.29
CA PHE A 187 -10.76 4.82 12.58
C PHE A 187 -11.63 5.47 11.52
N LEU A 188 -11.68 4.84 10.34
CA LEU A 188 -12.71 5.06 9.34
C LEU A 188 -13.96 4.24 9.70
N ARG A 189 -15.18 4.78 9.48
CA ARG A 189 -16.43 4.10 9.84
C ARG A 189 -16.56 2.71 9.25
N LYS A 190 -16.22 2.56 7.97
CA LYS A 190 -16.26 1.27 7.28
C LYS A 190 -15.28 0.27 7.90
N GLY A 191 -14.05 0.71 8.21
CA GLY A 191 -13.04 -0.11 8.86
C GLY A 191 -13.46 -0.54 10.26
N ARG A 192 -13.93 0.42 11.09
CA ARG A 192 -14.44 0.10 12.42
C ARG A 192 -15.58 -0.93 12.37
N LYS A 193 -16.58 -0.73 11.49
CA LYS A 193 -17.69 -1.68 11.30
C LYS A 193 -17.19 -3.07 10.91
N HIS A 194 -16.20 -3.14 10.03
CA HIS A 194 -15.58 -4.41 9.61
C HIS A 194 -14.94 -5.15 10.79
N LEU A 195 -14.19 -4.44 11.64
CA LEU A 195 -13.58 -5.03 12.83
C LEU A 195 -14.63 -5.49 13.86
N ILE A 196 -15.67 -4.72 14.10
CA ILE A 196 -16.78 -5.10 14.98
C ILE A 196 -17.46 -6.38 14.47
N ASN A 197 -17.78 -6.45 13.19
CA ASN A 197 -18.44 -7.61 12.58
C ASN A 197 -17.59 -8.89 12.62
N ASN A 198 -16.29 -8.77 12.80
CA ASN A 198 -15.38 -9.91 12.94
C ASN A 198 -14.94 -10.14 14.41
N ASN A 199 -15.51 -9.45 15.39
CA ASN A 199 -15.12 -9.50 16.82
C ASN A 199 -13.63 -9.18 17.05
N LEU A 200 -13.06 -8.28 16.24
CA LEU A 200 -11.65 -7.89 16.28
C LEU A 200 -11.46 -6.40 16.60
N TYR A 201 -12.51 -5.76 17.10
CA TYR A 201 -12.44 -4.34 17.46
C TYR A 201 -11.90 -4.16 18.88
N GLU A 202 -10.65 -3.69 18.97
CA GLU A 202 -10.01 -3.27 20.22
C GLU A 202 -9.96 -1.72 20.25
N GLY A 203 -10.93 -1.13 20.92
CA GLY A 203 -11.44 0.17 20.61
C GLY A 203 -10.85 1.41 21.29
N ASN A 204 -9.55 1.73 21.19
CA ASN A 204 -9.02 2.98 21.78
C ASN A 204 -8.81 4.14 20.79
N ARG A 205 -8.98 3.94 19.49
CA ARG A 205 -8.80 5.01 18.50
C ARG A 205 -10.09 5.81 18.33
N LYS A 206 -9.95 7.15 18.23
CA LYS A 206 -11.07 8.03 17.89
C LYS A 206 -11.59 7.73 16.48
N LEU A 207 -12.90 7.85 16.30
CA LEU A 207 -13.54 7.78 14.98
C LEU A 207 -13.26 9.10 14.23
N MET A 208 -12.92 9.02 12.94
CA MET A 208 -12.75 10.20 12.10
C MET A 208 -14.07 10.99 12.02
N PRO A 209 -14.08 12.31 12.22
CA PRO A 209 -15.27 13.13 12.02
C PRO A 209 -15.86 12.93 10.61
N LEU A 210 -17.17 12.83 10.51
CA LEU A 210 -17.87 12.50 9.25
C LEU A 210 -17.52 13.47 8.12
N HIS A 211 -17.49 14.77 8.40
CA HIS A 211 -17.11 15.78 7.40
C HIS A 211 -15.70 15.59 6.84
N LYS A 212 -14.73 15.16 7.68
CA LYS A 212 -13.35 14.86 7.24
C LYS A 212 -13.31 13.59 6.39
N GLU A 213 -14.10 12.58 6.74
CA GLU A 213 -14.17 11.34 5.97
C GLU A 213 -14.79 11.58 4.60
N ILE A 214 -15.91 12.34 4.54
CA ILE A 214 -16.54 12.77 3.29
C ILE A 214 -15.57 13.60 2.46
N TYR A 215 -14.93 14.61 3.05
CA TYR A 215 -13.95 15.46 2.36
C TYR A 215 -12.81 14.63 1.73
N ASN A 216 -12.23 13.70 2.48
CA ASN A 216 -11.17 12.84 1.97
C ASN A 216 -11.65 11.97 0.80
N LYS A 217 -12.86 11.39 0.90
CA LYS A 217 -13.46 10.59 -0.16
C LYS A 217 -13.73 11.43 -1.41
N THR A 218 -14.36 12.58 -1.25
CA THR A 218 -14.67 13.50 -2.36
C THR A 218 -13.41 14.01 -3.04
N ARG A 219 -12.39 14.43 -2.27
CA ARG A 219 -11.10 14.85 -2.80
C ARG A 219 -10.41 13.74 -3.62
N HIS A 220 -10.46 12.51 -3.14
CA HIS A 220 -9.90 11.36 -3.84
C HIS A 220 -10.64 11.10 -5.16
N THR A 221 -11.98 11.14 -5.12
CA THR A 221 -12.84 10.96 -6.30
C THR A 221 -12.59 12.07 -7.33
N ILE A 222 -12.58 13.33 -6.91
CA ILE A 222 -12.32 14.48 -7.78
C ILE A 222 -10.96 14.32 -8.50
N ARG A 223 -9.91 13.95 -7.76
CA ARG A 223 -8.58 13.71 -8.36
C ARG A 223 -8.56 12.62 -9.44
N GLN A 224 -9.47 11.66 -9.37
CA GLN A 224 -9.53 10.55 -10.32
C GLN A 224 -10.23 10.91 -11.63
N PHE A 225 -11.18 11.85 -11.57
CA PHE A 225 -12.03 12.19 -12.72
C PHE A 225 -11.64 13.49 -13.41
N LEU A 226 -10.97 14.42 -12.69
CA LEU A 226 -10.57 15.68 -13.30
C LEU A 226 -9.30 15.54 -14.14
N PRO A 227 -9.28 16.14 -15.36
CA PRO A 227 -8.08 16.27 -16.17
C PRO A 227 -6.95 17.00 -15.43
N LYS A 228 -5.70 16.64 -15.72
CA LYS A 228 -4.52 17.20 -15.03
C LYS A 228 -4.46 18.74 -15.09
N PHE A 229 -4.82 19.33 -16.21
CA PHE A 229 -4.80 20.80 -16.38
C PHE A 229 -5.80 21.51 -15.45
N ILE A 230 -7.01 20.93 -15.26
CA ILE A 230 -8.01 21.46 -14.34
C ILE A 230 -7.53 21.30 -12.89
N LEU A 231 -6.95 20.14 -12.54
CA LEU A 231 -6.37 19.92 -11.22
C LEU A 231 -5.22 20.89 -10.91
N TYR A 232 -4.39 21.20 -11.91
CA TYR A 232 -3.31 22.16 -11.78
C TYR A 232 -3.85 23.57 -11.53
N GLY A 233 -4.81 24.01 -12.33
CA GLY A 233 -5.48 25.30 -12.14
C GLY A 233 -6.15 25.42 -10.78
N LEU A 234 -6.86 24.38 -10.34
CA LEU A 234 -7.51 24.34 -9.03
C LEU A 234 -6.48 24.37 -7.87
N LYS A 235 -5.37 23.64 -8.00
CA LYS A 235 -4.28 23.70 -7.00
C LYS A 235 -3.69 25.12 -6.92
N LYS A 236 -3.42 25.77 -8.07
CA LYS A 236 -2.89 27.13 -8.13
C LYS A 236 -3.87 28.11 -7.46
N PHE A 237 -5.15 28.01 -7.77
CA PHE A 237 -6.19 28.82 -7.17
C PHE A 237 -6.29 28.62 -5.64
N LEU A 238 -6.34 27.37 -5.17
CA LEU A 238 -6.44 27.06 -3.74
C LEU A 238 -5.19 27.48 -2.94
N ARG A 239 -4.00 27.55 -3.58
CA ARG A 239 -2.78 28.08 -2.93
C ARG A 239 -2.91 29.57 -2.59
N LEU A 240 -3.64 30.34 -3.37
CA LEU A 240 -3.91 31.75 -3.06
C LEU A 240 -4.69 31.90 -1.74
N PHE A 241 -5.41 30.86 -1.32
CA PHE A 241 -6.12 30.78 -0.05
C PHE A 241 -5.39 29.95 1.02
N GLY A 242 -4.07 29.78 0.88
CA GLY A 242 -3.22 29.13 1.90
C GLY A 242 -3.25 27.60 1.92
N ALA A 243 -3.84 26.93 0.92
CA ALA A 243 -3.86 25.48 0.85
C ALA A 243 -2.47 24.91 0.52
N LYS A 244 -1.96 23.97 1.35
CA LYS A 244 -0.70 23.25 1.12
C LYS A 244 -0.94 21.93 0.40
N PHE A 245 -0.18 21.66 -0.65
CA PHE A 245 -0.20 20.41 -1.41
C PHE A 245 1.19 19.76 -1.39
N TYR A 246 1.27 18.48 -1.05
CA TYR A 246 2.54 17.71 -0.96
C TYR A 246 2.94 17.04 -2.28
N SER A 247 2.16 17.23 -3.35
CA SER A 247 2.42 16.66 -4.68
C SER A 247 2.64 17.80 -5.68
N ASP A 248 3.84 18.29 -5.73
CA ASP A 248 4.32 19.18 -6.80
C ASP A 248 5.45 18.52 -7.56
#